data_86f1b9813d5f2dd72b2e7e4c7a0135f8
#
_entry.id   86f1b9813d5f2dd72b2e7e4c7a0135f8
#
_cell.length_a   1.000
_cell.length_b   1.000
_cell.length_c   1.000
_cell.angle_alpha   90.00
_cell.angle_beta   90.00
_cell.angle_gamma   90.00
#
_symmetry.space_group_name_H-M   'P 1'
#
loop_
_entity.id
_entity.type
_entity.pdbx_description
1 polymer ?
#
loop_
_entity_poly.entity_id
_entity_poly.type
_entity_poly.pdbx_seq_one_letter_code
_entity_poly.pdbx_strand_id
1 'polypeptide(L)'
;VPREGTEPGEIDESRDITKKTTKLPEGLVWSSCNLKEACEFLREYYVVHGQFKLAYTVEGLKWSIDDSICIRKIDTKELVGYISSTPLDVNVEGKEHKMTQIDYLCVHPSYRSVRLAPLLITEIKRRANKRGIWQAIYTAVTKIPTPITKSCYWHRFLDVKHLVKTGFHQTNRLREKFYDIRGPCKHAWRKMTMEDVPKVASILKEHVKEAKIAPVITEDYVKRVVLPIHSYVNDTTDDFISFYDIPYERRDGSGTINQVYRFFMVGDVYNDAFLIARNLGFHVFNSAEVGVHTETLEKEKFIKGNGFVYYYLWNWHLSEVLEPKEISVIIP
;
A
#
# COMPACT_ATOMS: atom_id res chain seq x y z
N VAL A 1 -11.31 3.63 20.82
CA VAL A 1 -12.36 4.41 20.12
C VAL A 1 -12.51 5.71 20.91
N PRO A 2 -12.38 6.89 20.26
CA PRO A 2 -12.62 8.17 20.92
C PRO A 2 -14.02 8.20 21.52
N ARG A 3 -14.20 8.90 22.63
CA ARG A 3 -15.51 9.18 23.19
C ARG A 3 -16.17 10.32 22.42
N GLU A 4 -17.49 10.38 22.34
CA GLU A 4 -18.20 11.54 21.80
C GLU A 4 -17.71 12.83 22.48
N GLY A 5 -17.39 13.86 21.70
CA GLY A 5 -16.85 15.13 22.20
C GLY A 5 -15.34 15.15 22.45
N THR A 6 -14.58 14.11 22.00
CA THR A 6 -13.11 14.14 22.05
C THR A 6 -12.57 15.13 21.02
N GLU A 7 -11.73 16.06 21.45
CA GLU A 7 -11.02 16.98 20.55
C GLU A 7 -10.09 16.22 19.59
N PRO A 8 -9.89 16.72 18.35
CA PRO A 8 -8.94 16.14 17.43
C PRO A 8 -7.54 16.06 18.03
N GLY A 9 -6.85 14.94 17.83
CA GLY A 9 -5.48 14.79 18.32
C GLY A 9 -5.17 13.41 18.88
N GLU A 10 -4.11 13.35 19.68
CA GLU A 10 -3.65 12.14 20.35
C GLU A 10 -4.67 11.65 21.39
N ILE A 11 -5.00 10.36 21.34
CA ILE A 11 -6.01 9.76 22.25
C ILE A 11 -5.39 9.39 23.60
N ASP A 12 -4.23 8.73 23.55
CA ASP A 12 -3.47 8.30 24.72
C ASP A 12 -2.07 8.93 24.68
N GLU A 13 -1.70 9.63 25.73
CA GLU A 13 -0.34 10.15 25.89
C GLU A 13 0.71 9.03 25.94
N SER A 14 1.95 9.36 25.63
CA SER A 14 3.08 8.45 25.74
C SER A 14 3.24 7.99 27.19
N ARG A 15 3.34 6.68 27.41
CA ARG A 15 3.45 6.04 28.72
C ARG A 15 4.74 5.22 28.82
N ASP A 16 5.03 4.76 30.04
CA ASP A 16 6.12 3.81 30.24
C ASP A 16 5.93 2.55 29.38
N ILE A 17 6.97 2.25 28.61
CA ILE A 17 6.94 1.13 27.65
C ILE A 17 7.06 -0.18 28.43
N THR A 18 6.13 -1.10 28.19
CA THR A 18 6.21 -2.45 28.71
C THR A 18 7.47 -3.14 28.21
N LYS A 19 8.39 -3.44 29.12
CA LYS A 19 9.70 -4.07 28.79
C LYS A 19 9.55 -5.52 28.34
N LYS A 20 8.56 -6.24 28.86
CA LYS A 20 8.34 -7.66 28.56
C LYS A 20 7.59 -7.86 27.24
N THR A 21 8.04 -8.83 26.45
CA THR A 21 7.35 -9.32 25.26
C THR A 21 5.99 -9.91 25.63
N THR A 22 5.00 -9.74 24.77
CA THR A 22 3.66 -10.31 24.97
C THR A 22 3.75 -11.85 25.08
N LYS A 23 3.10 -12.44 26.09
CA LYS A 23 3.07 -13.89 26.27
C LYS A 23 2.22 -14.55 25.18
N LEU A 24 2.77 -15.58 24.54
CA LEU A 24 2.07 -16.40 23.56
C LEU A 24 1.38 -17.62 24.22
N PRO A 25 0.38 -18.20 23.55
CA PRO A 25 -0.17 -19.52 23.89
C PRO A 25 0.93 -20.59 23.92
N GLU A 26 0.68 -21.68 24.65
CA GLU A 26 1.58 -22.83 24.71
C GLU A 26 1.84 -23.42 23.32
N GLY A 27 3.06 -23.90 23.09
CA GLY A 27 3.48 -24.44 21.80
C GLY A 27 3.87 -23.41 20.75
N LEU A 28 3.78 -22.09 21.05
CA LEU A 28 4.11 -21.00 20.15
C LEU A 28 5.27 -20.14 20.67
N VAL A 29 6.05 -19.58 19.76
CA VAL A 29 7.20 -18.73 20.07
C VAL A 29 7.28 -17.51 19.13
N TRP A 30 7.72 -16.39 19.66
CA TRP A 30 8.11 -15.22 18.86
C TRP A 30 9.39 -15.51 18.08
N SER A 31 9.42 -15.10 16.82
CA SER A 31 10.56 -15.33 15.93
C SER A 31 10.71 -14.18 14.93
N SER A 32 11.82 -14.19 14.21
CA SER A 32 12.00 -13.48 12.95
C SER A 32 11.81 -14.44 11.77
N CYS A 33 11.51 -13.91 10.60
CA CYS A 33 11.59 -14.66 9.35
C CYS A 33 12.32 -13.83 8.29
N ASN A 34 12.92 -14.51 7.32
CA ASN A 34 13.49 -13.83 6.17
C ASN A 34 12.40 -13.44 5.17
N LEU A 35 12.71 -12.52 4.26
CA LEU A 35 11.73 -12.00 3.30
C LEU A 35 11.18 -13.07 2.35
N LYS A 36 11.97 -14.08 1.98
CA LYS A 36 11.51 -15.17 1.13
C LYS A 36 10.40 -15.97 1.81
N GLU A 37 10.63 -16.34 3.05
CA GLU A 37 9.63 -17.06 3.86
C GLU A 37 8.37 -16.20 4.10
N ALA A 38 8.54 -14.89 4.36
CA ALA A 38 7.42 -13.97 4.46
C ALA A 38 6.61 -13.89 3.15
N CYS A 39 7.28 -13.81 1.98
CA CYS A 39 6.62 -13.87 0.67
C CYS A 39 5.79 -15.12 0.48
N GLU A 40 6.36 -16.29 0.78
CA GLU A 40 5.67 -17.59 0.65
C GLU A 40 4.43 -17.64 1.55
N PHE A 41 4.55 -17.21 2.80
CA PHE A 41 3.46 -17.17 3.76
C PHE A 41 2.35 -16.19 3.35
N LEU A 42 2.70 -14.97 2.95
CA LEU A 42 1.74 -13.96 2.51
C LEU A 42 1.04 -14.35 1.21
N ARG A 43 1.78 -14.90 0.24
CA ARG A 43 1.22 -15.42 -1.02
C ARG A 43 0.16 -16.47 -0.78
N GLU A 44 0.32 -17.31 0.24
CA GLU A 44 -0.62 -18.40 0.50
C GLU A 44 -1.83 -17.97 1.34
N TYR A 45 -1.64 -17.08 2.32
CA TYR A 45 -2.64 -16.85 3.36
C TYR A 45 -3.17 -15.42 3.49
N TYR A 46 -2.54 -14.42 2.86
CA TYR A 46 -2.87 -13.01 3.14
C TYR A 46 -4.09 -12.53 2.39
N VAL A 47 -4.01 -12.35 1.09
CA VAL A 47 -5.12 -11.87 0.26
C VAL A 47 -5.42 -12.85 -0.86
N VAL A 48 -6.64 -13.37 -0.84
CA VAL A 48 -7.10 -14.36 -1.80
C VAL A 48 -8.40 -13.88 -2.41
N HIS A 49 -8.38 -13.59 -3.71
CA HIS A 49 -9.55 -13.17 -4.49
C HIS A 49 -9.96 -14.24 -5.49
N GLY A 50 -10.92 -15.09 -5.10
CA GLY A 50 -11.46 -16.12 -5.99
C GLY A 50 -10.36 -17.07 -6.51
N GLN A 51 -10.10 -17.03 -7.82
CA GLN A 51 -9.11 -17.85 -8.50
C GLN A 51 -7.69 -17.25 -8.49
N PHE A 52 -7.50 -16.03 -8.00
CA PHE A 52 -6.23 -15.31 -7.97
C PHE A 52 -5.78 -15.02 -6.55
N LYS A 53 -4.47 -14.93 -6.36
CA LYS A 53 -3.80 -14.52 -5.13
C LYS A 53 -2.74 -13.46 -5.45
N LEU A 54 -2.50 -12.54 -4.52
CA LEU A 54 -1.39 -11.58 -4.63
C LEU A 54 -0.07 -12.32 -4.48
N ALA A 55 0.83 -12.12 -5.42
CA ALA A 55 2.14 -12.77 -5.46
C ALA A 55 3.24 -11.77 -5.08
N TYR A 56 3.31 -11.44 -3.79
CA TYR A 56 4.38 -10.56 -3.28
C TYR A 56 5.76 -11.09 -3.66
N THR A 57 6.66 -10.16 -4.00
CA THR A 57 8.06 -10.45 -4.32
C THR A 57 8.97 -10.09 -3.15
N VAL A 58 10.17 -10.67 -3.12
CA VAL A 58 11.18 -10.34 -2.11
C VAL A 58 11.58 -8.86 -2.21
N GLU A 59 11.71 -8.36 -3.44
CA GLU A 59 12.04 -6.97 -3.73
C GLU A 59 10.93 -6.02 -3.25
N GLY A 60 9.65 -6.37 -3.51
CA GLY A 60 8.50 -5.60 -3.04
C GLY A 60 8.42 -5.54 -1.52
N LEU A 61 8.62 -6.68 -0.82
CA LEU A 61 8.65 -6.69 0.64
C LEU A 61 9.87 -5.95 1.20
N LYS A 62 11.04 -6.06 0.58
CA LYS A 62 12.24 -5.32 0.98
C LYS A 62 12.05 -3.81 0.88
N TRP A 63 11.29 -3.36 -0.11
CA TRP A 63 10.93 -1.95 -0.28
C TRP A 63 9.94 -1.45 0.77
N SER A 64 8.92 -2.26 1.11
CA SER A 64 7.77 -1.83 1.92
C SER A 64 7.89 -2.13 3.42
N ILE A 65 8.90 -2.88 3.86
CA ILE A 65 9.04 -3.34 5.25
C ILE A 65 10.35 -2.87 5.88
N ASP A 66 10.26 -2.29 7.07
CA ASP A 66 11.43 -1.95 7.91
C ASP A 66 11.60 -2.93 9.09
N ASP A 67 10.54 -3.22 9.83
CA ASP A 67 10.54 -4.19 10.93
C ASP A 67 9.39 -5.18 10.78
N SER A 68 9.61 -6.40 11.20
CA SER A 68 8.58 -7.44 11.20
C SER A 68 8.74 -8.39 12.36
N ILE A 69 7.66 -9.06 12.72
CA ILE A 69 7.68 -10.12 13.71
C ILE A 69 6.77 -11.28 13.32
N CYS A 70 7.20 -12.46 13.68
CA CYS A 70 6.53 -13.72 13.37
C CYS A 70 6.19 -14.51 14.62
N ILE A 71 5.18 -15.36 14.50
CA ILE A 71 4.87 -16.42 15.47
C ILE A 71 5.09 -17.76 14.75
N ARG A 72 5.80 -18.68 15.43
CA ARG A 72 6.05 -20.04 14.97
C ARG A 72 5.59 -21.08 15.96
N LYS A 73 5.34 -22.28 15.47
CA LYS A 73 5.27 -23.48 16.32
C LYS A 73 6.65 -23.82 16.87
N ILE A 74 6.72 -24.27 18.11
CA ILE A 74 7.98 -24.66 18.74
C ILE A 74 8.53 -25.95 18.15
N ASP A 75 7.65 -26.91 17.85
CA ASP A 75 7.99 -28.25 17.36
C ASP A 75 8.41 -28.27 15.88
N THR A 76 7.53 -27.79 14.98
CA THR A 76 7.74 -27.88 13.54
C THR A 76 8.47 -26.69 12.94
N LYS A 77 8.63 -25.59 13.70
CA LYS A 77 9.15 -24.29 13.25
C LYS A 77 8.27 -23.61 12.18
N GLU A 78 7.09 -24.16 11.92
CA GLU A 78 6.13 -23.62 10.95
C GLU A 78 5.70 -22.18 11.31
N LEU A 79 5.67 -21.29 10.32
CA LEU A 79 5.20 -19.91 10.46
C LEU A 79 3.67 -19.89 10.54
N VAL A 80 3.11 -19.30 11.60
CA VAL A 80 1.66 -19.24 11.82
C VAL A 80 1.10 -17.84 11.98
N GLY A 81 1.96 -16.84 12.12
CA GLY A 81 1.55 -15.45 12.20
C GLY A 81 2.66 -14.50 11.77
N TYR A 82 2.29 -13.40 11.13
CA TYR A 82 3.19 -12.37 10.61
C TYR A 82 2.54 -11.00 10.71
N ILE A 83 3.33 -9.98 10.98
CA ILE A 83 2.98 -8.56 10.90
C ILE A 83 4.24 -7.74 10.64
N SER A 84 4.10 -6.62 9.93
CA SER A 84 5.20 -5.70 9.70
C SER A 84 4.87 -4.26 10.07
N SER A 85 5.90 -3.44 10.20
CA SER A 85 5.79 -2.00 10.40
C SER A 85 6.91 -1.26 9.68
N THR A 86 6.59 -0.05 9.21
CA THR A 86 7.53 0.84 8.55
C THR A 86 7.35 2.25 9.09
N PRO A 87 8.39 2.91 9.63
CA PRO A 87 8.29 4.29 10.08
C PRO A 87 7.88 5.20 8.92
N LEU A 88 6.91 6.06 9.19
CA LEU A 88 6.39 7.01 8.24
C LEU A 88 6.04 8.31 8.97
N ASP A 89 6.74 9.38 8.65
CA ASP A 89 6.34 10.71 9.13
C ASP A 89 5.16 11.19 8.29
N VAL A 90 4.07 11.55 8.97
CA VAL A 90 2.80 11.92 8.33
C VAL A 90 2.41 13.32 8.77
N ASN A 91 2.07 14.17 7.81
CA ASN A 91 1.38 15.40 8.07
C ASN A 91 -0.12 15.10 8.23
N VAL A 92 -0.68 15.50 9.36
CA VAL A 92 -2.13 15.41 9.64
C VAL A 92 -2.63 16.82 9.91
N GLU A 93 -3.49 17.34 9.03
CA GLU A 93 -4.09 18.67 9.14
C GLU A 93 -3.06 19.79 9.39
N GLY A 94 -1.92 19.74 8.67
CA GLY A 94 -0.87 20.75 8.73
C GLY A 94 0.19 20.53 9.83
N LYS A 95 0.10 19.46 10.62
CA LYS A 95 1.08 19.11 11.65
C LYS A 95 1.78 17.80 11.35
N GLU A 96 3.09 17.78 11.49
CA GLU A 96 3.90 16.58 11.29
C GLU A 96 3.92 15.68 12.53
N HIS A 97 3.71 14.40 12.31
CA HIS A 97 3.69 13.37 13.35
C HIS A 97 4.55 12.18 12.95
N LYS A 98 5.33 11.68 13.90
CA LYS A 98 6.02 10.40 13.76
C LYS A 98 5.01 9.27 13.92
N MET A 99 4.76 8.55 12.83
CA MET A 99 3.87 7.39 12.82
C MET A 99 4.59 6.15 12.33
N THR A 100 3.93 5.03 12.43
CA THR A 100 4.32 3.81 11.72
C THR A 100 3.18 3.33 10.84
N GLN A 101 3.50 2.94 9.63
CA GLN A 101 2.61 2.20 8.75
C GLN A 101 2.62 0.74 9.20
N ILE A 102 1.45 0.14 9.40
CA ILE A 102 1.30 -1.27 9.77
C ILE A 102 0.72 -2.03 8.58
N ASP A 103 1.43 -3.08 8.17
CA ASP A 103 1.07 -3.89 7.00
C ASP A 103 1.18 -5.39 7.27
N TYR A 104 0.65 -6.16 6.33
CA TYR A 104 0.83 -7.61 6.22
C TYR A 104 0.46 -8.39 7.48
N LEU A 105 -0.55 -7.93 8.25
CA LEU A 105 -1.09 -8.72 9.34
C LEU A 105 -1.73 -9.99 8.79
N CYS A 106 -1.04 -11.10 8.93
CA CYS A 106 -1.46 -12.40 8.41
C CYS A 106 -1.38 -13.49 9.48
N VAL A 107 -2.45 -14.27 9.61
CA VAL A 107 -2.52 -15.43 10.52
C VAL A 107 -2.94 -16.65 9.72
N HIS A 108 -2.19 -17.74 9.87
CA HIS A 108 -2.51 -19.01 9.26
C HIS A 108 -3.95 -19.43 9.57
N PRO A 109 -4.74 -19.92 8.62
CA PRO A 109 -6.17 -20.21 8.79
C PRO A 109 -6.51 -21.05 10.03
N SER A 110 -5.72 -22.08 10.34
CA SER A 110 -5.91 -22.95 11.50
C SER A 110 -5.72 -22.25 12.85
N TYR A 111 -5.14 -21.04 12.87
CA TYR A 111 -4.85 -20.27 14.08
C TYR A 111 -5.67 -18.99 14.21
N ARG A 112 -6.62 -18.73 13.29
CA ARG A 112 -7.46 -17.52 13.33
C ARG A 112 -8.37 -17.49 14.55
N SER A 113 -8.82 -18.66 15.04
CA SER A 113 -9.67 -18.78 16.23
C SER A 113 -8.95 -18.58 17.57
N VAL A 114 -7.61 -18.68 17.60
CA VAL A 114 -6.82 -18.56 18.85
C VAL A 114 -6.29 -17.16 19.12
N ARG A 115 -6.86 -16.14 18.46
CA ARG A 115 -6.61 -14.71 18.69
C ARG A 115 -5.13 -14.28 18.57
N LEU A 116 -4.39 -14.82 17.60
CA LEU A 116 -3.00 -14.41 17.37
C LEU A 116 -2.87 -12.99 16.81
N ALA A 117 -3.83 -12.51 16.03
CA ALA A 117 -3.77 -11.15 15.47
C ALA A 117 -3.68 -10.05 16.54
N PRO A 118 -4.48 -10.03 17.62
CA PRO A 118 -4.29 -9.08 18.72
C PRO A 118 -2.91 -9.14 19.38
N LEU A 119 -2.31 -10.34 19.50
CA LEU A 119 -0.97 -10.50 20.07
C LEU A 119 0.11 -9.92 19.14
N LEU A 120 0.02 -10.18 17.83
CA LEU A 120 0.89 -9.56 16.82
C LEU A 120 0.80 -8.03 16.85
N ILE A 121 -0.41 -7.48 16.88
CA ILE A 121 -0.64 -6.03 16.98
C ILE A 121 -0.04 -5.46 18.27
N THR A 122 -0.21 -6.14 19.39
CA THR A 122 0.33 -5.69 20.68
C THR A 122 1.86 -5.68 20.66
N GLU A 123 2.49 -6.69 20.08
CA GLU A 123 3.94 -6.79 20.02
C GLU A 123 4.56 -5.81 19.04
N ILE A 124 3.97 -5.62 17.85
CA ILE A 124 4.51 -4.63 16.90
C ILE A 124 4.34 -3.20 17.43
N LYS A 125 3.22 -2.90 18.11
CA LYS A 125 3.02 -1.64 18.82
C LYS A 125 4.10 -1.42 19.89
N ARG A 126 4.38 -2.43 20.71
CA ARG A 126 5.43 -2.35 21.74
C ARG A 126 6.80 -2.03 21.13
N ARG A 127 7.12 -2.62 19.96
CA ARG A 127 8.36 -2.33 19.22
C ARG A 127 8.39 -0.90 18.69
N ALA A 128 7.31 -0.41 18.12
CA ALA A 128 7.17 0.97 17.65
C ALA A 128 7.32 1.96 18.82
N ASN A 129 6.65 1.71 19.95
CA ASN A 129 6.76 2.55 21.16
C ASN A 129 8.19 2.62 21.70
N LYS A 130 8.97 1.52 21.64
CA LYS A 130 10.41 1.55 22.00
C LYS A 130 11.25 2.47 21.11
N ARG A 131 10.79 2.77 19.92
CA ARG A 131 11.39 3.71 18.96
C ARG A 131 10.83 5.13 19.11
N GLY A 132 9.99 5.38 20.14
CA GLY A 132 9.33 6.66 20.38
C GLY A 132 8.15 6.95 19.44
N ILE A 133 7.59 5.93 18.77
CA ILE A 133 6.48 6.06 17.85
C ILE A 133 5.20 5.53 18.53
N TRP A 134 4.19 6.40 18.66
CA TRP A 134 2.97 6.11 19.41
C TRP A 134 1.72 6.08 18.53
N GLN A 135 1.79 6.61 17.32
CA GLN A 135 0.72 6.64 16.34
C GLN A 135 1.01 5.69 15.19
N ALA A 136 -0.05 5.20 14.56
CA ALA A 136 0.07 4.38 13.37
C ALA A 136 -1.03 4.68 12.35
N ILE A 137 -0.70 4.43 11.08
CA ILE A 137 -1.65 4.39 9.97
C ILE A 137 -1.70 2.98 9.39
N TYR A 138 -2.89 2.49 9.05
CA TYR A 138 -3.07 1.16 8.46
C TYR A 138 -4.37 1.07 7.67
N THR A 139 -4.50 0.00 6.89
CA THR A 139 -5.72 -0.32 6.14
C THR A 139 -6.31 -1.65 6.58
N ALA A 140 -7.61 -1.81 6.38
CA ALA A 140 -8.31 -3.07 6.57
C ALA A 140 -9.48 -3.21 5.59
N VAL A 141 -9.73 -4.43 5.11
CA VAL A 141 -10.91 -4.74 4.27
C VAL A 141 -12.19 -4.84 5.10
N THR A 142 -12.08 -5.22 6.37
CA THR A 142 -13.22 -5.27 7.31
C THR A 142 -13.37 -3.93 7.99
N LYS A 143 -14.60 -3.41 7.99
CA LYS A 143 -14.91 -2.18 8.71
C LYS A 143 -14.85 -2.39 10.21
N ILE A 144 -13.91 -1.72 10.86
CA ILE A 144 -13.82 -1.60 12.32
C ILE A 144 -14.10 -0.14 12.72
N PRO A 145 -14.51 0.16 13.96
CA PRO A 145 -14.67 1.54 14.42
C PRO A 145 -13.30 2.21 14.55
N THR A 146 -13.06 3.37 14.15
CA THR A 146 -13.71 4.38 13.34
C THR A 146 -12.81 4.61 12.12
N PRO A 147 -13.21 4.30 10.89
CA PRO A 147 -12.37 4.54 9.72
C PRO A 147 -12.30 6.04 9.45
N ILE A 148 -11.13 6.50 8.98
CA ILE A 148 -10.94 7.89 8.55
C ILE A 148 -11.38 8.10 7.10
N THR A 149 -11.34 7.05 6.27
CA THR A 149 -11.93 7.04 4.92
C THR A 149 -12.14 5.60 4.42
N LYS A 150 -12.88 5.48 3.32
CA LYS A 150 -13.00 4.25 2.52
C LYS A 150 -12.50 4.54 1.12
N SER A 151 -11.51 3.80 0.65
CA SER A 151 -10.95 3.91 -0.70
C SER A 151 -11.26 2.67 -1.52
N CYS A 152 -11.83 2.84 -2.70
CA CYS A 152 -12.05 1.77 -3.66
C CYS A 152 -10.87 1.67 -4.63
N TYR A 153 -10.68 0.48 -5.20
CA TYR A 153 -9.70 0.28 -6.26
C TYR A 153 -10.35 0.41 -7.63
N TRP A 154 -9.62 1.04 -8.54
CA TRP A 154 -9.98 1.24 -9.93
C TRP A 154 -8.93 0.59 -10.83
N HIS A 155 -9.35 0.08 -11.98
CA HIS A 155 -8.53 -0.74 -12.87
C HIS A 155 -8.53 -0.15 -14.29
N ARG A 156 -7.35 0.06 -14.86
CA ARG A 156 -7.14 0.41 -16.26
C ARG A 156 -6.46 -0.76 -16.97
N PHE A 157 -7.16 -1.38 -17.90
CA PHE A 157 -6.63 -2.52 -18.64
C PHE A 157 -5.64 -2.04 -19.70
N LEU A 158 -4.46 -2.63 -19.74
CA LEU A 158 -3.38 -2.32 -20.67
C LEU A 158 -3.24 -3.39 -21.75
N ASP A 159 -3.50 -4.66 -21.41
CA ASP A 159 -3.52 -5.80 -22.34
C ASP A 159 -4.78 -6.65 -22.16
N VAL A 160 -5.86 -6.22 -22.82
CA VAL A 160 -7.16 -6.89 -22.73
C VAL A 160 -7.10 -8.33 -23.24
N LYS A 161 -6.29 -8.62 -24.26
CA LYS A 161 -6.18 -9.97 -24.84
C LYS A 161 -5.59 -10.95 -23.83
N HIS A 162 -4.55 -10.55 -23.14
CA HIS A 162 -3.94 -11.34 -22.06
C HIS A 162 -4.94 -11.58 -20.92
N LEU A 163 -5.67 -10.54 -20.50
CA LEU A 163 -6.64 -10.63 -19.40
C LEU A 163 -7.82 -11.55 -19.74
N VAL A 164 -8.26 -11.59 -20.98
CA VAL A 164 -9.29 -12.53 -21.46
C VAL A 164 -8.74 -13.95 -21.49
N LYS A 165 -7.54 -14.14 -22.05
CA LYS A 165 -6.88 -15.45 -22.13
C LYS A 165 -6.67 -16.11 -20.76
N THR A 166 -6.34 -15.30 -19.74
CA THR A 166 -6.13 -15.77 -18.36
C THR A 166 -7.42 -15.93 -17.55
N GLY A 167 -8.58 -15.59 -18.13
CA GLY A 167 -9.86 -15.64 -17.45
C GLY A 167 -10.05 -14.55 -16.37
N PHE A 168 -9.19 -13.54 -16.36
CA PHE A 168 -9.32 -12.41 -15.43
C PHE A 168 -10.46 -11.47 -15.82
N HIS A 169 -10.68 -11.30 -17.10
CA HIS A 169 -11.72 -10.43 -17.63
C HIS A 169 -12.49 -11.11 -18.77
N GLN A 170 -13.80 -10.82 -18.84
CA GLN A 170 -14.64 -11.21 -19.96
C GLN A 170 -15.02 -9.96 -20.75
N THR A 171 -14.68 -9.92 -22.03
CA THR A 171 -15.01 -8.79 -22.90
C THR A 171 -15.43 -9.25 -24.30
N ASN A 172 -16.06 -8.37 -25.03
CA ASN A 172 -16.29 -8.47 -26.45
C ASN A 172 -15.41 -7.47 -27.22
N ARG A 173 -15.29 -7.62 -28.55
CA ARG A 173 -14.44 -6.80 -29.41
C ARG A 173 -14.72 -5.29 -29.32
N LEU A 174 -15.95 -4.87 -29.03
CA LEU A 174 -16.31 -3.46 -28.87
C LEU A 174 -15.69 -2.84 -27.64
N ARG A 175 -15.50 -3.62 -26.58
CA ARG A 175 -14.87 -3.16 -25.34
C ARG A 175 -13.35 -3.09 -25.43
N GLU A 176 -12.69 -3.90 -26.27
CA GLU A 176 -11.23 -3.81 -26.47
C GLU A 176 -10.80 -2.42 -26.92
N LYS A 177 -11.50 -1.84 -27.91
CA LYS A 177 -11.22 -0.48 -28.42
C LYS A 177 -11.37 0.62 -27.36
N PHE A 178 -12.18 0.39 -26.33
CA PHE A 178 -12.33 1.35 -25.22
C PHE A 178 -11.01 1.54 -24.47
N TYR A 179 -10.21 0.47 -24.36
CA TYR A 179 -8.95 0.46 -23.63
C TYR A 179 -7.73 0.79 -24.48
N ASP A 180 -7.89 1.13 -25.74
CA ASP A 180 -6.77 1.55 -26.57
C ASP A 180 -6.04 2.74 -25.95
N ILE A 181 -4.73 2.59 -25.82
CA ILE A 181 -3.83 3.65 -25.36
C ILE A 181 -3.32 4.36 -26.60
N ARG A 182 -3.49 5.68 -26.66
CA ARG A 182 -3.28 6.45 -27.88
C ARG A 182 -1.84 6.99 -28.00
N GLY A 183 -1.33 6.95 -29.22
CA GLY A 183 -0.14 7.67 -29.67
C GLY A 183 1.17 7.29 -28.99
N PRO A 184 2.24 8.00 -29.29
CA PRO A 184 3.47 7.99 -28.52
C PRO A 184 3.28 8.74 -27.21
N CYS A 185 4.22 8.58 -26.26
CA CYS A 185 4.27 9.43 -25.08
C CYS A 185 4.33 10.91 -25.46
N LYS A 186 3.64 11.76 -24.72
CA LYS A 186 3.66 13.22 -24.89
C LYS A 186 5.04 13.81 -24.57
N HIS A 187 5.74 13.19 -23.63
CA HIS A 187 7.02 13.64 -23.10
C HIS A 187 8.10 12.57 -23.24
N ALA A 188 9.36 13.02 -23.25
CA ALA A 188 10.51 12.14 -23.15
C ALA A 188 10.74 11.77 -21.67
N TRP A 189 10.36 10.57 -21.32
CA TRP A 189 10.52 10.04 -19.96
C TRP A 189 11.83 9.26 -19.83
N ARG A 190 12.53 9.49 -18.72
CA ARG A 190 13.62 8.63 -18.28
C ARG A 190 13.40 8.13 -16.86
N LYS A 191 14.01 7.00 -16.54
CA LYS A 191 13.98 6.48 -15.18
C LYS A 191 14.65 7.47 -14.23
N MET A 192 14.05 7.69 -13.07
CA MET A 192 14.56 8.51 -11.99
C MET A 192 15.90 7.96 -11.48
N THR A 193 16.83 8.84 -11.18
CA THR A 193 18.13 8.54 -10.56
C THR A 193 18.30 9.24 -9.21
N MET A 194 19.40 8.99 -8.52
CA MET A 194 19.71 9.64 -7.25
C MET A 194 19.86 11.17 -7.40
N GLU A 195 20.30 11.64 -8.55
CA GLU A 195 20.49 13.07 -8.84
C GLU A 195 19.17 13.84 -8.90
N ASP A 196 18.07 13.15 -9.21
CA ASP A 196 16.74 13.73 -9.31
C ASP A 196 16.05 13.91 -7.95
N VAL A 197 16.59 13.31 -6.89
CA VAL A 197 15.93 13.26 -5.57
C VAL A 197 15.56 14.64 -5.05
N PRO A 198 16.41 15.68 -5.08
CA PRO A 198 16.04 17.01 -4.58
C PRO A 198 14.89 17.63 -5.40
N LYS A 199 14.94 17.49 -6.74
CA LYS A 199 13.87 17.99 -7.62
C LYS A 199 12.55 17.27 -7.35
N VAL A 200 12.57 15.93 -7.29
CA VAL A 200 11.36 15.12 -7.03
C VAL A 200 10.79 15.40 -5.64
N ALA A 201 11.63 15.60 -4.62
CA ALA A 201 11.17 15.97 -3.29
C ALA A 201 10.40 17.30 -3.31
N SER A 202 10.89 18.29 -4.04
CA SER A 202 10.20 19.59 -4.22
C SER A 202 8.85 19.41 -4.93
N ILE A 203 8.83 18.68 -6.05
CA ILE A 203 7.61 18.40 -6.83
C ILE A 203 6.55 17.71 -5.97
N LEU A 204 6.93 16.65 -5.25
CA LEU A 204 5.99 15.88 -4.45
C LEU A 204 5.50 16.65 -3.21
N LYS A 205 6.37 17.47 -2.58
CA LYS A 205 5.97 18.34 -1.49
C LYS A 205 4.87 19.30 -1.91
N GLU A 206 5.01 19.92 -3.09
CA GLU A 206 3.98 20.80 -3.65
C GLU A 206 2.71 20.01 -4.01
N HIS A 207 2.86 18.82 -4.58
CA HIS A 207 1.74 17.96 -4.98
C HIS A 207 0.83 17.54 -3.82
N VAL A 208 1.41 17.26 -2.65
CA VAL A 208 0.63 16.77 -1.49
C VAL A 208 0.22 17.86 -0.50
N LYS A 209 0.55 19.13 -0.74
CA LYS A 209 0.39 20.22 0.22
C LYS A 209 -1.04 20.48 0.67
N GLU A 210 -2.01 20.24 -0.21
CA GLU A 210 -3.44 20.46 0.07
C GLU A 210 -4.12 19.23 0.71
N ALA A 211 -3.42 18.10 0.80
CA ALA A 211 -3.97 16.91 1.43
C ALA A 211 -4.03 17.07 2.96
N LYS A 212 -5.15 16.67 3.57
CA LYS A 212 -5.31 16.69 5.03
C LYS A 212 -4.42 15.65 5.71
N ILE A 213 -4.15 14.52 5.02
CA ILE A 213 -3.22 13.48 5.48
C ILE A 213 -2.27 13.14 4.34
N ALA A 214 -0.98 13.38 4.54
CA ALA A 214 0.05 13.14 3.54
C ALA A 214 1.36 12.66 4.18
N PRO A 215 2.20 11.90 3.46
CA PRO A 215 3.56 11.66 3.93
C PRO A 215 4.34 12.98 4.00
N VAL A 216 5.22 13.11 4.99
CA VAL A 216 6.17 14.21 5.06
C VAL A 216 7.23 13.98 3.98
N ILE A 217 7.17 14.76 2.92
CA ILE A 217 8.08 14.60 1.78
C ILE A 217 9.43 15.23 2.11
N THR A 218 10.43 14.36 2.31
CA THR A 218 11.85 14.71 2.47
C THR A 218 12.66 14.03 1.38
N GLU A 219 13.90 14.45 1.17
CA GLU A 219 14.81 13.71 0.26
C GLU A 219 15.03 12.26 0.73
N ASP A 220 15.08 12.03 2.05
CA ASP A 220 15.20 10.67 2.59
C ASP A 220 13.96 9.82 2.27
N TYR A 221 12.75 10.38 2.42
CA TYR A 221 11.53 9.70 1.97
C TYR A 221 11.60 9.34 0.49
N VAL A 222 12.00 10.28 -0.36
CA VAL A 222 12.10 10.05 -1.81
C VAL A 222 13.14 8.97 -2.13
N LYS A 223 14.32 8.98 -1.48
CA LYS A 223 15.36 7.95 -1.64
C LYS A 223 14.87 6.56 -1.26
N ARG A 224 14.18 6.46 -0.12
CA ARG A 224 13.77 5.16 0.44
C ARG A 224 12.50 4.61 -0.19
N VAL A 225 11.55 5.48 -0.56
CA VAL A 225 10.20 5.06 -0.92
C VAL A 225 9.91 5.25 -2.41
N VAL A 226 10.34 6.35 -3.00
CA VAL A 226 9.99 6.71 -4.39
C VAL A 226 11.02 6.21 -5.40
N LEU A 227 12.31 6.37 -5.12
CA LEU A 227 13.38 5.98 -6.03
C LEU A 227 13.42 4.47 -6.34
N PRO A 228 13.15 3.56 -5.37
CA PRO A 228 13.27 2.11 -5.63
C PRO A 228 12.19 1.52 -6.55
N ILE A 229 11.06 2.19 -6.72
CA ILE A 229 9.95 1.71 -7.54
C ILE A 229 10.06 2.20 -9.00
N HIS A 230 9.05 1.97 -9.81
CA HIS A 230 8.98 2.48 -11.17
C HIS A 230 8.71 4.00 -11.14
N SER A 231 9.77 4.79 -11.10
CA SER A 231 9.71 6.25 -11.03
C SER A 231 10.38 6.88 -12.24
N TYR A 232 9.69 7.85 -12.86
CA TYR A 232 10.10 8.50 -14.10
C TYR A 232 9.98 10.01 -13.98
N VAL A 233 10.98 10.69 -14.52
CA VAL A 233 11.08 12.15 -14.57
C VAL A 233 11.13 12.63 -16.00
N ASN A 234 10.69 13.86 -16.18
CA ASN A 234 10.86 14.62 -17.42
C ASN A 234 11.90 15.73 -17.18
N ASP A 235 12.86 15.87 -18.10
CA ASP A 235 13.93 16.86 -17.94
C ASP A 235 13.46 18.30 -18.25
N THR A 236 12.31 18.44 -18.91
CA THR A 236 11.80 19.75 -19.37
C THR A 236 10.61 20.28 -18.58
N THR A 237 9.95 19.44 -17.78
CA THR A 237 8.80 19.82 -16.96
C THR A 237 8.95 19.27 -15.54
N ASP A 238 8.01 19.66 -14.66
CA ASP A 238 7.89 19.10 -13.31
C ASP A 238 6.88 17.94 -13.26
N ASP A 239 6.51 17.37 -14.42
CA ASP A 239 5.70 16.17 -14.49
C ASP A 239 6.44 14.98 -13.90
N PHE A 240 5.69 14.13 -13.19
CA PHE A 240 6.28 12.98 -12.52
C PHE A 240 5.34 11.77 -12.56
N ILE A 241 5.92 10.59 -12.76
CA ILE A 241 5.20 9.30 -12.77
C ILE A 241 5.86 8.36 -11.77
N SER A 242 5.08 7.76 -10.87
CA SER A 242 5.54 6.60 -10.11
C SER A 242 4.44 5.58 -9.85
N PHE A 243 4.81 4.31 -9.90
CA PHE A 243 3.96 3.16 -9.62
C PHE A 243 4.80 1.98 -9.12
N TYR A 244 4.17 1.06 -8.41
CA TYR A 244 4.79 -0.18 -7.91
C TYR A 244 4.02 -1.39 -8.40
N ASP A 245 4.61 -2.57 -8.36
CA ASP A 245 4.02 -3.79 -8.85
C ASP A 245 3.74 -4.82 -7.75
N ILE A 246 2.57 -5.45 -7.83
CA ILE A 246 2.23 -6.65 -7.08
C ILE A 246 1.48 -7.58 -8.03
N PRO A 247 2.11 -8.62 -8.57
CA PRO A 247 1.47 -9.51 -9.52
C PRO A 247 0.31 -10.29 -8.91
N TYR A 248 -0.66 -10.67 -9.73
CA TYR A 248 -1.60 -11.75 -9.43
C TYR A 248 -1.13 -13.06 -10.05
N GLU A 249 -1.26 -14.13 -9.29
CA GLU A 249 -1.04 -15.50 -9.74
C GLU A 249 -2.32 -16.29 -9.63
N ARG A 250 -2.65 -17.08 -10.66
CA ARG A 250 -3.75 -18.03 -10.54
C ARG A 250 -3.40 -19.13 -9.55
N ARG A 251 -4.36 -19.53 -8.74
CA ARG A 251 -4.18 -20.58 -7.73
C ARG A 251 -3.79 -21.94 -8.30
N ASP A 252 -4.23 -22.22 -9.53
CA ASP A 252 -3.89 -23.45 -10.27
C ASP A 252 -2.52 -23.38 -10.97
N GLY A 253 -1.79 -22.26 -10.82
CA GLY A 253 -0.49 -22.04 -11.45
C GLY A 253 -0.53 -21.81 -12.96
N SER A 254 -1.72 -21.72 -13.59
CA SER A 254 -1.86 -21.65 -15.04
C SER A 254 -1.61 -20.26 -15.65
N GLY A 255 -1.38 -19.24 -14.83
CA GLY A 255 -1.12 -17.90 -15.37
C GLY A 255 -0.86 -16.83 -14.32
N THR A 256 -0.16 -15.79 -14.77
CA THR A 256 0.16 -14.59 -13.98
C THR A 256 -0.37 -13.35 -14.66
N ILE A 257 -0.86 -12.41 -13.88
CA ILE A 257 -1.24 -11.07 -14.33
C ILE A 257 -0.29 -10.09 -13.69
N ASN A 258 0.58 -9.52 -14.53
CA ASN A 258 1.48 -8.46 -14.10
C ASN A 258 0.65 -7.18 -13.97
N GLN A 259 0.62 -6.60 -12.78
CA GLN A 259 -0.12 -5.39 -12.53
C GLN A 259 0.68 -4.41 -11.71
N VAL A 260 0.40 -3.14 -11.93
CA VAL A 260 0.99 -2.03 -11.19
C VAL A 260 -0.08 -1.23 -10.46
N TYR A 261 0.34 -0.53 -9.43
CA TYR A 261 -0.48 0.36 -8.64
C TYR A 261 0.09 1.78 -8.70
N ARG A 262 -0.76 2.75 -8.97
CA ARG A 262 -0.41 4.17 -8.90
C ARG A 262 0.20 4.51 -7.56
N PHE A 263 1.32 5.23 -7.58
CA PHE A 263 1.91 5.82 -6.39
C PHE A 263 1.76 7.35 -6.44
N PHE A 264 2.61 8.08 -7.18
CA PHE A 264 2.43 9.50 -7.43
C PHE A 264 2.33 9.79 -8.92
N MET A 265 1.38 10.63 -9.30
CA MET A 265 1.17 11.15 -10.65
C MET A 265 1.04 12.66 -10.59
N VAL A 266 1.98 13.39 -11.16
CA VAL A 266 1.99 14.85 -11.20
C VAL A 266 1.93 15.31 -12.65
N GLY A 267 0.95 16.13 -12.99
CA GLY A 267 0.69 16.58 -14.37
C GLY A 267 -0.33 15.73 -15.13
N ASP A 268 -0.48 15.99 -16.43
CA ASP A 268 -1.37 15.22 -17.35
C ASP A 268 -0.62 14.02 -17.95
N VAL A 269 -0.30 13.04 -17.10
CA VAL A 269 0.70 12.00 -17.37
C VAL A 269 0.14 10.57 -17.48
N TYR A 270 -1.16 10.38 -17.27
CA TYR A 270 -1.74 9.04 -17.20
C TYR A 270 -1.55 8.21 -18.47
N ASN A 271 -1.77 8.81 -19.65
CA ASN A 271 -1.57 8.10 -20.92
C ASN A 271 -0.12 7.63 -21.10
N ASP A 272 0.85 8.47 -20.72
CA ASP A 272 2.27 8.15 -20.78
C ASP A 272 2.62 7.05 -19.77
N ALA A 273 2.07 7.12 -18.55
CA ALA A 273 2.22 6.07 -17.55
C ALA A 273 1.69 4.71 -18.04
N PHE A 274 0.55 4.69 -18.73
CA PHE A 274 -0.01 3.46 -19.32
C PHE A 274 0.88 2.90 -20.43
N LEU A 275 1.44 3.77 -21.29
CA LEU A 275 2.38 3.36 -22.33
C LEU A 275 3.65 2.77 -21.74
N ILE A 276 4.24 3.43 -20.72
CA ILE A 276 5.43 2.95 -20.01
C ILE A 276 5.13 1.59 -19.38
N ALA A 277 4.06 1.48 -18.60
CA ALA A 277 3.69 0.25 -17.91
C ALA A 277 3.44 -0.90 -18.90
N ARG A 278 2.70 -0.66 -20.01
CA ARG A 278 2.46 -1.65 -21.06
C ARG A 278 3.76 -2.10 -21.73
N ASN A 279 4.67 -1.18 -22.02
CA ASN A 279 5.97 -1.50 -22.64
C ASN A 279 6.88 -2.32 -21.70
N LEU A 280 6.67 -2.21 -20.37
CA LEU A 280 7.32 -3.04 -19.36
C LEU A 280 6.65 -4.42 -19.18
N GLY A 281 5.57 -4.71 -19.91
CA GLY A 281 4.87 -6.00 -19.86
C GLY A 281 3.80 -6.09 -18.77
N PHE A 282 3.31 -4.96 -18.26
CA PHE A 282 2.18 -4.95 -17.34
C PHE A 282 0.85 -5.00 -18.08
N HIS A 283 -0.12 -5.72 -17.52
CA HIS A 283 -1.43 -5.98 -18.11
C HIS A 283 -2.53 -5.10 -17.54
N VAL A 284 -2.37 -4.65 -16.28
CA VAL A 284 -3.33 -3.81 -15.55
C VAL A 284 -2.61 -2.70 -14.82
N PHE A 285 -3.16 -1.49 -14.87
CA PHE A 285 -2.77 -0.35 -14.06
C PHE A 285 -3.88 -0.06 -13.05
N ASN A 286 -3.59 -0.22 -11.78
CA ASN A 286 -4.52 -0.01 -10.68
C ASN A 286 -4.34 1.37 -10.04
N SER A 287 -5.42 1.91 -9.50
CA SER A 287 -5.39 3.10 -8.64
C SER A 287 -6.34 2.94 -7.47
N ALA A 288 -5.90 3.25 -6.27
CA ALA A 288 -6.81 3.57 -5.18
C ALA A 288 -7.35 5.00 -5.36
N GLU A 289 -8.50 5.31 -4.75
CA GLU A 289 -9.10 6.66 -4.78
C GLU A 289 -8.32 7.68 -3.94
N VAL A 290 -7.44 7.25 -3.04
CA VAL A 290 -6.65 8.16 -2.20
C VAL A 290 -5.73 9.04 -3.06
N GLY A 291 -5.72 10.34 -2.78
CA GLY A 291 -4.88 11.33 -3.47
C GLY A 291 -5.23 11.58 -4.94
N VAL A 292 -6.45 11.21 -5.37
CA VAL A 292 -6.91 11.47 -6.73
C VAL A 292 -8.41 11.71 -6.78
N HIS A 293 -8.85 12.61 -7.64
CA HIS A 293 -10.26 12.81 -7.92
C HIS A 293 -10.83 11.67 -8.77
N THR A 294 -12.01 11.15 -8.44
CA THR A 294 -12.66 10.06 -9.17
C THR A 294 -12.94 10.43 -10.62
N GLU A 295 -13.25 11.71 -10.89
CA GLU A 295 -13.45 12.24 -12.24
C GLU A 295 -12.19 12.09 -13.12
N THR A 296 -11.01 12.19 -12.53
CA THR A 296 -9.74 11.93 -13.22
C THR A 296 -9.64 10.46 -13.61
N LEU A 297 -9.97 9.54 -12.69
CA LEU A 297 -9.96 8.10 -12.98
C LEU A 297 -10.96 7.74 -14.10
N GLU A 298 -12.16 8.32 -14.07
CA GLU A 298 -13.18 8.13 -15.12
C GLU A 298 -12.71 8.67 -16.48
N LYS A 299 -12.17 9.90 -16.50
CA LYS A 299 -11.59 10.52 -17.71
C LYS A 299 -10.51 9.62 -18.33
N GLU A 300 -9.65 9.05 -17.49
CA GLU A 300 -8.56 8.17 -17.89
C GLU A 300 -9.02 6.71 -18.14
N LYS A 301 -10.33 6.48 -18.16
CA LYS A 301 -10.97 5.18 -18.47
C LYS A 301 -10.60 4.06 -17.52
N PHE A 302 -10.37 4.38 -16.26
CA PHE A 302 -10.38 3.36 -15.23
C PHE A 302 -11.81 2.86 -15.02
N ILE A 303 -11.93 1.61 -14.63
CA ILE A 303 -13.18 0.98 -14.22
C ILE A 303 -13.13 0.78 -12.71
N LYS A 304 -14.17 1.22 -12.03
CA LYS A 304 -14.31 0.99 -10.58
C LYS A 304 -14.44 -0.50 -10.30
N GLY A 305 -13.54 -1.01 -9.48
CA GLY A 305 -13.54 -2.40 -9.02
C GLY A 305 -14.46 -2.62 -7.82
N ASN A 306 -14.56 -3.87 -7.41
CA ASN A 306 -15.28 -4.26 -6.19
C ASN A 306 -14.39 -4.27 -4.94
N GLY A 307 -13.07 -4.18 -5.13
CA GLY A 307 -12.09 -4.14 -4.03
C GLY A 307 -12.06 -2.77 -3.38
N PHE A 308 -11.96 -2.77 -2.06
CA PHE A 308 -11.83 -1.54 -1.26
C PHE A 308 -11.08 -1.83 0.03
N VAL A 309 -10.57 -0.76 0.64
CA VAL A 309 -9.99 -0.77 1.98
C VAL A 309 -10.50 0.43 2.77
N TYR A 310 -10.60 0.25 4.09
CA TYR A 310 -10.78 1.33 5.03
C TYR A 310 -9.44 1.75 5.59
N TYR A 311 -9.19 3.05 5.68
CA TYR A 311 -8.02 3.63 6.30
C TYR A 311 -8.31 3.96 7.76
N TYR A 312 -7.31 3.78 8.61
CA TYR A 312 -7.39 4.01 10.05
C TYR A 312 -6.15 4.71 10.57
N LEU A 313 -6.35 5.54 11.59
CA LEU A 313 -5.29 6.01 12.47
C LEU A 313 -5.40 5.29 13.81
N TRP A 314 -4.27 4.84 14.32
CA TRP A 314 -4.16 4.33 15.69
C TRP A 314 -3.63 5.44 16.60
N ASN A 315 -4.24 5.57 17.80
CA ASN A 315 -3.90 6.58 18.80
C ASN A 315 -4.00 8.02 18.28
N TRP A 316 -4.89 8.26 17.32
CA TRP A 316 -5.19 9.58 16.79
C TRP A 316 -6.67 9.71 16.44
N HIS A 317 -7.28 10.82 16.85
CA HIS A 317 -8.66 11.14 16.53
C HIS A 317 -8.73 12.28 15.51
N LEU A 318 -9.52 12.09 14.48
CA LEU A 318 -9.93 13.14 13.55
C LEU A 318 -11.37 13.58 13.87
N SER A 319 -11.68 14.86 13.69
CA SER A 319 -13.01 15.41 13.88
C SER A 319 -14.03 14.90 12.88
N GLU A 320 -13.60 14.52 11.70
CA GLU A 320 -14.45 14.12 10.57
C GLU A 320 -13.89 12.93 9.78
N VAL A 321 -14.77 12.27 9.04
CA VAL A 321 -14.39 11.27 8.04
C VAL A 321 -14.00 12.01 6.76
N LEU A 322 -12.81 11.71 6.22
CA LEU A 322 -12.26 12.40 5.06
C LEU A 322 -12.74 11.76 3.75
N GLU A 323 -12.80 12.56 2.69
CA GLU A 323 -12.88 12.01 1.33
C GLU A 323 -11.54 11.37 0.93
N PRO A 324 -11.53 10.29 0.13
CA PRO A 324 -10.27 9.64 -0.26
C PRO A 324 -9.25 10.59 -0.90
N LYS A 325 -9.71 11.56 -1.71
CA LYS A 325 -8.83 12.55 -2.36
C LYS A 325 -8.08 13.46 -1.39
N GLU A 326 -8.56 13.61 -0.15
CA GLU A 326 -7.93 14.41 0.91
C GLU A 326 -6.77 13.67 1.61
N ILE A 327 -6.54 12.39 1.25
CA ILE A 327 -5.48 11.55 1.80
C ILE A 327 -4.50 11.19 0.68
N SER A 328 -3.22 11.49 0.86
CA SER A 328 -2.13 11.18 -0.08
C SER A 328 -1.18 10.10 0.42
N VAL A 329 -1.51 9.40 1.51
CA VAL A 329 -0.75 8.23 1.98
C VAL A 329 -1.26 6.99 1.25
N ILE A 330 -0.39 6.39 0.42
CA ILE A 330 -0.67 5.15 -0.29
C ILE A 330 0.02 4.01 0.46
N ILE A 331 -0.76 3.02 0.87
CA ILE A 331 -0.30 1.82 1.58
C ILE A 331 -0.29 0.67 0.57
N PRO A 332 0.90 0.06 0.28
CA PRO A 332 1.08 -1.01 -0.71
C PRO A 332 0.33 -2.31 -0.42
#